data_742873461d1b25d5fe0ee20bf23e0812
#
_entry.id   742873461d1b25d5fe0ee20bf23e0812
#
_cell.length_a   1.000
_cell.length_b   1.000
_cell.length_c   1.000
_cell.angle_alpha   90.00
_cell.angle_beta   90.00
_cell.angle_gamma   90.00
#
_symmetry.space_group_name_H-M   'P 1'
#
loop_
_entity.id
_entity.type
_entity.pdbx_description
1 polymer ?
#
loop_
_entity_poly.entity_id
_entity_poly.type
_entity_poly.pdbx_seq_one_letter_code
_entity_poly.pdbx_strand_id
1 'polypeptide(L)'
;MYQKDILERIRHPVDRDRWVAGAALVNAFYSPNTNEIIFPAGILQPVFYNKHFPRSMNYGGIGVVIGHEITHGSDKIKNKCAKFDDRGRLYDNKGNIRQWWDNATVVKFEEKAKCIEDQYSSYVLDQISMRINGRSTKGENIADNGGLKQAYRAYKKYESFHPIPQQLPGVNLTQDQLFFLNYAQIWCGVMNDKEAVRKLRTSEHSPGPIR
;
A
#
# COMPACT_ATOMS: atom_id res chain seq x y z
N MET A 1 2.15 4.44 32.98
CA MET A 1 3.45 4.84 32.37
C MET A 1 3.25 5.26 30.89
N TYR A 2 2.65 4.46 30.03
CA TYR A 2 2.44 4.76 28.59
C TYR A 2 1.63 6.05 28.32
N GLN A 3 0.50 6.25 29.02
CA GLN A 3 -0.36 7.43 28.83
C GLN A 3 0.31 8.76 29.26
N LYS A 4 1.12 8.74 30.33
CA LYS A 4 1.85 9.92 30.79
C LYS A 4 2.88 10.37 29.75
N ASP A 5 3.61 9.43 29.18
CA ASP A 5 4.59 9.68 28.10
C ASP A 5 3.93 10.27 26.84
N ILE A 6 2.72 9.80 26.45
CA ILE A 6 1.97 10.38 25.35
C ILE A 6 1.56 11.82 25.61
N LEU A 7 1.07 12.13 26.83
CA LEU A 7 0.64 13.48 27.19
C LEU A 7 1.80 14.47 27.28
N GLU A 8 2.96 14.02 27.77
CA GLU A 8 4.17 14.86 27.82
C GLU A 8 4.64 15.25 26.41
N ARG A 9 4.51 14.36 25.43
CA ARG A 9 4.92 14.63 24.03
C ARG A 9 4.11 15.71 23.32
N ILE A 10 2.87 15.97 23.72
CA ILE A 10 2.05 17.03 23.13
C ILE A 10 2.76 18.41 23.25
N ARG A 11 3.67 18.54 24.21
CA ARG A 11 4.42 19.77 24.49
C ARG A 11 5.77 19.87 23.78
N HIS A 12 6.16 18.83 23.05
CA HIS A 12 7.45 18.75 22.35
C HIS A 12 7.28 18.65 20.83
N PRO A 13 8.23 19.13 20.03
CA PRO A 13 8.26 18.84 18.60
C PRO A 13 8.24 17.34 18.34
N VAL A 14 7.71 16.94 17.18
CA VAL A 14 7.65 15.54 16.77
C VAL A 14 9.07 14.98 16.66
N ASP A 15 9.34 13.93 17.43
CA ASP A 15 10.58 13.14 17.34
C ASP A 15 10.48 12.20 16.11
N ARG A 16 11.24 12.51 15.07
CA ARG A 16 11.28 11.75 13.80
C ARG A 16 12.19 10.52 13.86
N ASP A 17 13.08 10.44 14.84
CA ASP A 17 13.99 9.30 15.00
C ASP A 17 13.36 8.15 15.78
N ARG A 18 12.15 8.35 16.27
CA ARG A 18 11.43 7.38 17.07
C ARG A 18 10.80 6.29 16.23
N TRP A 19 11.17 5.05 16.49
CA TRP A 19 10.49 3.88 15.96
C TRP A 19 9.12 3.66 16.60
N VAL A 20 8.09 3.51 15.75
CA VAL A 20 6.70 3.28 16.18
C VAL A 20 6.30 1.81 16.13
N ALA A 21 7.16 0.94 15.59
CA ALA A 21 6.90 -0.48 15.42
C ALA A 21 8.13 -1.33 15.78
N GLY A 22 7.89 -2.55 16.29
CA GLY A 22 8.96 -3.51 16.53
C GLY A 22 9.56 -4.06 15.23
N ALA A 23 10.87 -4.31 15.22
CA ALA A 23 11.60 -4.76 14.03
C ALA A 23 11.10 -6.11 13.46
N ALA A 24 10.53 -6.98 14.29
CA ALA A 24 10.05 -8.31 13.88
C ALA A 24 8.66 -8.28 13.22
N LEU A 25 8.01 -7.12 13.16
CA LEU A 25 6.68 -7.00 12.57
C LEU A 25 6.74 -7.16 11.04
N VAL A 26 5.89 -8.05 10.51
CA VAL A 26 5.72 -8.24 9.07
C VAL A 26 4.63 -7.29 8.57
N ASN A 27 5.02 -6.04 8.41
CA ASN A 27 4.15 -4.98 7.88
C ASN A 27 4.99 -3.80 7.40
N ALA A 28 4.34 -2.82 6.75
CA ALA A 28 4.87 -1.51 6.45
C ALA A 28 3.84 -0.45 6.83
N PHE A 29 4.26 0.81 6.94
CA PHE A 29 3.40 1.89 7.39
C PHE A 29 3.77 3.20 6.72
N TYR A 30 2.77 4.03 6.48
CA TYR A 30 2.92 5.46 6.30
C TYR A 30 2.44 6.20 7.56
N SER A 31 3.25 7.11 8.05
CA SER A 31 2.91 8.02 9.17
C SER A 31 2.60 9.42 8.64
N PRO A 32 1.34 9.87 8.60
CA PRO A 32 1.00 11.21 8.09
C PRO A 32 1.53 12.33 8.98
N ASN A 33 1.65 12.11 10.29
CA ASN A 33 2.12 13.11 11.25
C ASN A 33 3.61 13.44 11.07
N THR A 34 4.41 12.44 10.70
CA THR A 34 5.85 12.59 10.48
C THR A 34 6.22 12.66 9.01
N ASN A 35 5.26 12.32 8.12
CA ASN A 35 5.43 12.18 6.67
C ASN A 35 6.58 11.20 6.35
N GLU A 36 6.49 10.02 6.90
CA GLU A 36 7.48 8.95 6.80
C GLU A 36 6.87 7.64 6.35
N ILE A 37 7.63 6.85 5.61
CA ILE A 37 7.34 5.44 5.34
C ILE A 37 8.26 4.57 6.19
N ILE A 38 7.71 3.53 6.82
CA ILE A 38 8.41 2.71 7.80
C ILE A 38 8.35 1.25 7.34
N PHE A 39 9.52 0.62 7.22
CA PHE A 39 9.67 -0.79 6.85
C PHE A 39 10.41 -1.54 7.96
N PRO A 40 9.72 -2.19 8.90
CA PRO A 40 10.35 -3.09 9.86
C PRO A 40 11.12 -4.22 9.17
N ALA A 41 12.20 -4.68 9.75
CA ALA A 41 13.03 -5.73 9.16
C ALA A 41 12.26 -7.04 8.88
N GLY A 42 11.20 -7.29 9.66
CA GLY A 42 10.35 -8.47 9.53
C GLY A 42 9.67 -8.63 8.18
N ILE A 43 9.42 -7.52 7.42
CA ILE A 43 8.84 -7.62 6.09
C ILE A 43 9.89 -7.88 5.00
N LEU A 44 11.18 -7.66 5.28
CA LEU A 44 12.28 -7.81 4.31
C LEU A 44 12.74 -9.27 4.16
N GLN A 45 11.78 -10.17 3.96
CA GLN A 45 11.97 -11.60 3.76
C GLN A 45 10.98 -12.15 2.72
N PRO A 46 11.17 -13.37 2.22
CA PRO A 46 10.19 -14.00 1.34
C PRO A 46 8.80 -14.09 2.02
N VAL A 47 7.77 -13.85 1.28
CA VAL A 47 7.56 -13.67 -0.17
C VAL A 47 7.77 -12.21 -0.64
N PHE A 48 7.98 -11.26 0.27
CA PHE A 48 8.11 -9.83 -0.08
C PHE A 48 9.44 -9.51 -0.74
N TYR A 49 10.53 -10.01 -0.17
CA TYR A 49 11.88 -9.68 -0.62
C TYR A 49 12.87 -10.82 -0.43
N ASN A 50 13.72 -11.05 -1.43
CA ASN A 50 14.94 -11.82 -1.28
C ASN A 50 16.00 -11.28 -2.25
N LYS A 51 17.24 -11.11 -1.79
CA LYS A 51 18.36 -10.61 -2.61
C LYS A 51 18.66 -11.50 -3.83
N HIS A 52 18.29 -12.77 -3.77
CA HIS A 52 18.49 -13.76 -4.85
C HIS A 52 17.29 -13.94 -5.77
N PHE A 53 16.14 -13.32 -5.46
CA PHE A 53 14.98 -13.35 -6.35
C PHE A 53 15.25 -12.55 -7.62
N PRO A 54 14.65 -12.94 -8.76
CA PRO A 54 14.56 -12.07 -9.91
C PRO A 54 14.04 -10.70 -9.53
N ARG A 55 14.56 -9.66 -10.18
CA ARG A 55 14.11 -8.29 -9.89
C ARG A 55 12.61 -8.11 -10.06
N SER A 56 12.03 -8.74 -11.09
CA SER A 56 10.58 -8.78 -11.30
C SER A 56 9.81 -9.20 -10.03
N MET A 57 10.25 -10.26 -9.36
CA MET A 57 9.61 -10.74 -8.14
C MET A 57 9.78 -9.77 -6.97
N ASN A 58 10.96 -9.16 -6.78
CA ASN A 58 11.15 -8.16 -5.73
C ASN A 58 10.33 -6.88 -5.98
N TYR A 59 10.20 -6.46 -7.25
CA TYR A 59 9.33 -5.35 -7.59
C TYR A 59 7.84 -5.70 -7.43
N GLY A 60 7.43 -6.93 -7.75
CA GLY A 60 6.08 -7.44 -7.52
C GLY A 60 5.78 -7.75 -6.04
N GLY A 61 6.83 -7.90 -5.22
CA GLY A 61 6.76 -8.10 -3.78
C GLY A 61 6.87 -6.79 -3.00
N ILE A 62 8.04 -6.56 -2.40
CA ILE A 62 8.28 -5.36 -1.57
C ILE A 62 8.13 -4.07 -2.36
N GLY A 63 8.38 -4.07 -3.68
CA GLY A 63 8.20 -2.89 -4.52
C GLY A 63 6.77 -2.39 -4.54
N VAL A 64 5.78 -3.28 -4.58
CA VAL A 64 4.36 -2.91 -4.50
C VAL A 64 4.02 -2.35 -3.13
N VAL A 65 4.55 -2.94 -2.06
CA VAL A 65 4.35 -2.43 -0.69
C VAL A 65 4.94 -1.03 -0.55
N ILE A 66 6.16 -0.79 -1.06
CA ILE A 66 6.77 0.55 -1.08
C ILE A 66 5.87 1.55 -1.84
N GLY A 67 5.36 1.15 -2.99
CA GLY A 67 4.45 1.99 -3.78
C GLY A 67 3.11 2.26 -3.08
N HIS A 68 2.61 1.29 -2.29
CA HIS A 68 1.43 1.41 -1.45
C HIS A 68 1.63 2.50 -0.37
N GLU A 69 2.71 2.40 0.41
CA GLU A 69 3.01 3.40 1.45
C GLU A 69 3.28 4.80 0.86
N ILE A 70 3.96 4.88 -0.29
CA ILE A 70 4.12 6.15 -1.01
C ILE A 70 2.76 6.72 -1.44
N THR A 71 1.79 5.87 -1.79
CA THR A 71 0.45 6.33 -2.20
C THR A 71 -0.35 6.87 -1.02
N HIS A 72 -0.17 6.35 0.19
CA HIS A 72 -0.72 6.95 1.39
C HIS A 72 -0.12 8.34 1.66
N GLY A 73 1.17 8.51 1.34
CA GLY A 73 1.91 9.72 1.62
C GLY A 73 1.62 10.90 0.69
N SER A 74 1.86 12.09 1.20
CA SER A 74 1.78 13.32 0.41
C SER A 74 3.15 13.71 -0.13
N ASP A 75 3.35 13.68 -1.46
CA ASP A 75 4.59 14.13 -2.06
C ASP A 75 4.45 15.48 -2.77
N LYS A 76 5.50 16.31 -2.62
CA LYS A 76 5.68 17.60 -3.31
C LYS A 76 6.18 17.41 -4.74
N ILE A 77 5.61 16.54 -5.55
CA ILE A 77 5.97 16.53 -6.96
C ILE A 77 5.26 17.69 -7.65
N LYS A 78 6.00 18.76 -7.87
CA LYS A 78 5.61 19.84 -8.77
C LYS A 78 5.21 19.25 -10.12
N ASN A 79 3.93 19.44 -10.47
CA ASN A 79 3.35 19.15 -11.78
C ASN A 79 3.21 17.66 -12.16
N LYS A 80 2.05 17.13 -11.95
CA LYS A 80 1.37 15.95 -12.48
C LYS A 80 1.28 14.74 -11.56
N CYS A 81 0.04 14.48 -11.14
CA CYS A 81 -0.43 13.24 -10.54
C CYS A 81 0.19 12.85 -9.19
N ALA A 82 0.06 13.70 -8.20
CA ALA A 82 0.12 13.25 -6.81
C ALA A 82 -0.96 12.19 -6.61
N LYS A 83 -0.56 10.99 -6.28
CA LYS A 83 -1.48 9.91 -5.93
C LYS A 83 -1.47 9.83 -4.41
N PHE A 84 -2.57 10.27 -3.82
CA PHE A 84 -2.82 10.16 -2.39
C PHE A 84 -3.99 9.22 -2.19
N ASP A 85 -4.06 8.60 -1.02
CA ASP A 85 -5.33 8.09 -0.56
C ASP A 85 -6.24 9.24 -0.06
N ASP A 86 -7.43 8.90 0.37
CA ASP A 86 -8.42 9.87 0.82
C ASP A 86 -8.09 10.53 2.18
N ARG A 87 -7.18 9.95 2.98
CA ARG A 87 -6.72 10.48 4.25
C ARG A 87 -5.41 11.27 4.10
N GLY A 88 -4.43 10.73 3.35
CA GLY A 88 -3.12 11.38 3.16
C GLY A 88 -3.22 12.76 2.55
N ARG A 89 -4.20 13.00 1.65
CA ARG A 89 -4.45 14.33 1.06
C ARG A 89 -4.79 15.43 2.08
N LEU A 90 -5.19 15.07 3.29
CA LEU A 90 -5.54 16.03 4.35
C LEU A 90 -4.32 16.60 5.07
N TYR A 91 -3.14 16.01 4.87
CA TYR A 91 -1.91 16.42 5.54
C TYR A 91 -0.98 17.14 4.57
N ASP A 92 -0.32 18.19 5.05
CA ASP A 92 0.80 18.80 4.33
C ASP A 92 2.10 18.04 4.63
N ASN A 93 3.18 18.42 3.96
CA ASN A 93 4.49 17.78 4.13
C ASN A 93 5.13 17.97 5.51
N LYS A 94 4.51 18.74 6.39
CA LYS A 94 4.93 18.92 7.78
C LYS A 94 4.06 18.13 8.76
N GLY A 95 3.07 17.36 8.25
CA GLY A 95 2.14 16.60 9.04
C GLY A 95 0.98 17.41 9.61
N ASN A 96 0.76 18.64 9.15
CA ASN A 96 -0.36 19.47 9.59
C ASN A 96 -1.60 19.15 8.76
N ILE A 97 -2.75 19.02 9.40
CA ILE A 97 -4.03 18.90 8.73
C ILE A 97 -4.42 20.27 8.19
N ARG A 98 -4.55 20.39 6.88
CA ARG A 98 -5.04 21.59 6.22
C ARG A 98 -5.51 21.33 4.78
N GLN A 99 -6.46 22.17 4.31
CA GLN A 99 -6.84 22.20 2.90
C GLN A 99 -5.75 22.92 2.10
N TRP A 100 -4.92 22.19 1.36
CA TRP A 100 -3.82 22.72 0.56
C TRP A 100 -3.99 22.42 -0.95
N TRP A 101 -5.00 21.61 -1.29
CA TRP A 101 -5.43 21.39 -2.66
C TRP A 101 -6.46 22.45 -3.07
N ASP A 102 -6.41 22.89 -4.33
CA ASP A 102 -7.49 23.68 -4.89
C ASP A 102 -8.78 22.84 -5.06
N ASN A 103 -9.92 23.50 -5.09
CA ASN A 103 -11.22 22.85 -5.15
C ASN A 103 -11.39 21.98 -6.41
N ALA A 104 -10.84 22.39 -7.56
CA ALA A 104 -10.95 21.63 -8.80
C ALA A 104 -10.16 20.30 -8.71
N THR A 105 -9.02 20.30 -8.04
CA THR A 105 -8.22 19.11 -7.76
C THR A 105 -8.96 18.17 -6.80
N VAL A 106 -9.59 18.72 -5.75
CA VAL A 106 -10.40 17.92 -4.80
C VAL A 106 -11.54 17.21 -5.52
N VAL A 107 -12.32 17.95 -6.32
CA VAL A 107 -13.45 17.36 -7.07
C VAL A 107 -12.98 16.22 -7.97
N LYS A 108 -11.94 16.43 -8.76
CA LYS A 108 -11.37 15.38 -9.63
C LYS A 108 -10.84 14.16 -8.87
N PHE A 109 -10.30 14.38 -7.69
CA PHE A 109 -9.86 13.28 -6.82
C PHE A 109 -11.07 12.48 -6.32
N GLU A 110 -12.09 13.16 -5.82
CA GLU A 110 -13.31 12.53 -5.27
C GLU A 110 -14.07 11.73 -6.33
N GLU A 111 -14.16 12.24 -7.56
CA GLU A 111 -14.72 11.48 -8.69
C GLU A 111 -13.97 10.16 -8.94
N LYS A 112 -12.62 10.19 -8.93
CA LYS A 112 -11.80 8.98 -9.10
C LYS A 112 -11.88 8.04 -7.91
N ALA A 113 -11.90 8.60 -6.71
CA ALA A 113 -12.04 7.83 -5.48
C ALA A 113 -13.41 7.15 -5.41
N LYS A 114 -14.46 7.83 -5.90
CA LYS A 114 -15.81 7.25 -6.02
C LYS A 114 -15.84 6.07 -7.00
N CYS A 115 -15.10 6.15 -8.10
CA CYS A 115 -14.97 5.04 -9.05
C CYS A 115 -14.38 3.79 -8.37
N ILE A 116 -13.32 3.95 -7.56
CA ILE A 116 -12.74 2.84 -6.77
C ILE A 116 -13.74 2.31 -5.74
N GLU A 117 -14.43 3.22 -5.01
CA GLU A 117 -15.46 2.83 -4.05
C GLU A 117 -16.56 1.98 -4.69
N ASP A 118 -17.06 2.39 -5.85
CA ASP A 118 -18.13 1.68 -6.57
C ASP A 118 -17.64 0.34 -7.12
N GLN A 119 -16.45 0.30 -7.69
CA GLN A 119 -15.85 -0.93 -8.20
C GLN A 119 -15.72 -1.96 -7.06
N TYR A 120 -15.10 -1.60 -5.95
CA TYR A 120 -14.89 -2.53 -4.84
C TYR A 120 -16.19 -2.91 -4.14
N SER A 121 -17.17 -2.01 -4.08
CA SER A 121 -18.52 -2.33 -3.57
C SER A 121 -19.28 -3.33 -4.45
N SER A 122 -18.89 -3.51 -5.71
CA SER A 122 -19.49 -4.51 -6.59
C SER A 122 -18.98 -5.93 -6.35
N TYR A 123 -17.80 -6.07 -5.74
CA TYR A 123 -17.20 -7.38 -5.48
C TYR A 123 -17.90 -8.12 -4.33
N VAL A 124 -17.98 -9.43 -4.49
CA VAL A 124 -18.51 -10.36 -3.49
C VAL A 124 -17.37 -11.27 -3.05
N LEU A 125 -17.24 -11.51 -1.76
CA LEU A 125 -16.38 -12.57 -1.24
C LEU A 125 -17.19 -13.87 -1.27
N ASP A 126 -16.95 -14.68 -2.28
CA ASP A 126 -17.74 -15.88 -2.58
C ASP A 126 -17.83 -16.85 -1.40
N GLN A 127 -16.73 -17.01 -0.66
CA GLN A 127 -16.66 -17.87 0.52
C GLN A 127 -17.82 -17.68 1.50
N ILE A 128 -18.29 -16.43 1.67
CA ILE A 128 -19.35 -16.08 2.63
C ILE A 128 -20.53 -15.36 1.95
N SER A 129 -20.51 -15.24 0.63
CA SER A 129 -21.54 -14.56 -0.19
C SER A 129 -21.87 -13.14 0.28
N MET A 130 -20.87 -12.41 0.76
CA MET A 130 -21.02 -11.03 1.25
C MET A 130 -20.29 -10.03 0.37
N ARG A 131 -20.90 -8.86 0.15
CA ARG A 131 -20.28 -7.75 -0.59
C ARG A 131 -19.20 -7.05 0.22
N ILE A 132 -18.18 -6.57 -0.49
CA ILE A 132 -17.14 -5.69 0.08
C ILE A 132 -17.76 -4.32 0.41
N ASN A 133 -17.33 -3.72 1.50
CA ASN A 133 -17.62 -2.32 1.80
C ASN A 133 -16.54 -1.44 1.15
N GLY A 134 -16.74 -1.08 -0.12
CA GLY A 134 -15.79 -0.27 -0.88
C GLY A 134 -15.55 1.11 -0.26
N ARG A 135 -16.52 1.66 0.49
CA ARG A 135 -16.36 2.93 1.18
C ARG A 135 -15.37 2.84 2.34
N SER A 136 -15.46 1.80 3.17
CA SER A 136 -14.55 1.62 4.31
C SER A 136 -13.14 1.22 3.88
N THR A 137 -13.00 0.54 2.73
CA THR A 137 -11.72 0.06 2.21
C THR A 137 -11.12 0.98 1.14
N LYS A 138 -11.76 2.10 0.83
CA LYS A 138 -11.39 2.99 -0.28
C LYS A 138 -9.94 3.47 -0.22
N GLY A 139 -9.48 3.94 0.93
CA GLY A 139 -8.11 4.45 1.11
C GLY A 139 -7.08 3.38 0.77
N GLU A 140 -7.25 2.20 1.33
CA GLU A 140 -6.36 1.06 1.10
C GLU A 140 -6.43 0.55 -0.35
N ASN A 141 -7.63 0.53 -0.95
CA ASN A 141 -7.78 0.13 -2.35
C ASN A 141 -7.12 1.14 -3.31
N ILE A 142 -7.15 2.43 -3.01
CA ILE A 142 -6.43 3.46 -3.75
C ILE A 142 -4.92 3.23 -3.62
N ALA A 143 -4.43 2.94 -2.40
CA ALA A 143 -3.03 2.68 -2.12
C ALA A 143 -2.54 1.41 -2.84
N ASP A 144 -3.31 0.31 -2.83
CA ASP A 144 -3.00 -0.93 -3.55
C ASP A 144 -2.89 -0.71 -5.06
N ASN A 145 -3.90 -0.08 -5.68
CA ASN A 145 -3.90 0.20 -7.12
C ASN A 145 -2.77 1.17 -7.51
N GLY A 146 -2.49 2.16 -6.65
CA GLY A 146 -1.39 3.10 -6.80
C GLY A 146 -0.04 2.40 -6.73
N GLY A 147 0.15 1.59 -5.69
CA GLY A 147 1.36 0.84 -5.42
C GLY A 147 1.72 -0.13 -6.54
N LEU A 148 0.78 -0.96 -6.95
CA LEU A 148 0.97 -1.90 -8.06
C LEU A 148 1.40 -1.18 -9.35
N LYS A 149 0.71 -0.10 -9.69
CA LYS A 149 1.03 0.69 -10.89
C LYS A 149 2.39 1.37 -10.83
N GLN A 150 2.77 1.89 -9.68
CA GLN A 150 4.08 2.55 -9.48
C GLN A 150 5.21 1.52 -9.52
N ALA A 151 5.05 0.40 -8.82
CA ALA A 151 6.04 -0.68 -8.80
C ALA A 151 6.29 -1.27 -10.20
N TYR A 152 5.21 -1.53 -10.95
CA TYR A 152 5.36 -2.04 -12.32
C TYR A 152 6.05 -1.05 -13.25
N ARG A 153 5.71 0.25 -13.17
CA ARG A 153 6.41 1.29 -13.95
C ARG A 153 7.89 1.41 -13.57
N ALA A 154 8.19 1.31 -12.28
CA ALA A 154 9.58 1.33 -11.80
C ALA A 154 10.35 0.10 -12.30
N TYR A 155 9.71 -1.06 -12.28
CA TYR A 155 10.28 -2.29 -12.85
C TYR A 155 10.54 -2.15 -14.36
N LYS A 156 9.59 -1.69 -15.15
CA LYS A 156 9.78 -1.46 -16.59
C LYS A 156 10.86 -0.42 -16.89
N LYS A 157 10.97 0.60 -16.05
CA LYS A 157 12.07 1.56 -16.15
C LYS A 157 13.42 0.90 -15.83
N TYR A 158 13.49 0.04 -14.83
CA TYR A 158 14.71 -0.74 -14.54
C TYR A 158 15.11 -1.61 -15.74
N GLU A 159 14.16 -2.34 -16.34
CA GLU A 159 14.42 -3.19 -17.52
C GLU A 159 14.96 -2.40 -18.72
N SER A 160 14.55 -1.13 -18.89
CA SER A 160 15.03 -0.32 -20.02
C SER A 160 16.54 0.02 -19.97
N PHE A 161 17.18 -0.16 -18.80
CA PHE A 161 18.60 0.09 -18.61
C PHE A 161 19.42 -1.18 -18.30
N HIS A 162 18.77 -2.33 -18.19
CA HIS A 162 19.41 -3.58 -17.79
C HIS A 162 18.99 -4.73 -18.74
N PRO A 163 19.89 -5.68 -18.99
CA PRO A 163 19.51 -6.88 -19.76
C PRO A 163 18.34 -7.61 -19.09
N ILE A 164 17.40 -8.08 -19.90
CA ILE A 164 16.30 -8.89 -19.41
C ILE A 164 16.86 -10.23 -18.91
N PRO A 165 16.62 -10.62 -17.65
CA PRO A 165 17.06 -11.91 -17.13
C PRO A 165 16.47 -13.07 -17.92
N GLN A 166 17.22 -14.16 -18.00
CA GLN A 166 16.70 -15.40 -18.56
C GLN A 166 15.50 -15.91 -17.74
N GLN A 167 14.66 -16.73 -18.38
CA GLN A 167 13.58 -17.42 -17.67
C GLN A 167 14.13 -18.29 -16.55
N LEU A 168 13.35 -18.43 -15.48
CA LEU A 168 13.73 -19.33 -14.39
C LEU A 168 13.69 -20.79 -14.90
N PRO A 169 14.69 -21.61 -14.56
CA PRO A 169 14.68 -23.01 -14.89
C PRO A 169 13.41 -23.71 -14.38
N GLY A 170 12.77 -24.47 -15.24
CA GLY A 170 11.56 -25.22 -14.91
C GLY A 170 10.27 -24.40 -14.79
N VAL A 171 10.32 -23.09 -15.03
CA VAL A 171 9.16 -22.20 -14.97
C VAL A 171 8.99 -21.47 -16.30
N ASN A 172 7.93 -21.78 -17.03
CA ASN A 172 7.65 -21.14 -18.33
C ASN A 172 6.82 -19.86 -18.16
N LEU A 173 7.39 -18.88 -17.43
CA LEU A 173 6.78 -17.57 -17.20
C LEU A 173 7.74 -16.46 -17.61
N THR A 174 7.20 -15.40 -18.20
CA THR A 174 7.94 -14.17 -18.47
C THR A 174 8.24 -13.43 -17.18
N GLN A 175 9.17 -12.49 -17.21
CA GLN A 175 9.50 -11.66 -16.06
C GLN A 175 8.30 -10.80 -15.61
N ASP A 176 7.48 -10.32 -16.55
CA ASP A 176 6.24 -9.60 -16.22
C ASP A 176 5.23 -10.52 -15.52
N GLN A 177 5.08 -11.76 -15.97
CA GLN A 177 4.22 -12.74 -15.32
C GLN A 177 4.73 -13.08 -13.90
N LEU A 178 6.04 -13.18 -13.70
CA LEU A 178 6.64 -13.39 -12.39
C LEU A 178 6.39 -12.20 -11.44
N PHE A 179 6.39 -10.98 -11.96
CA PHE A 179 6.03 -9.78 -11.19
C PHE A 179 4.61 -9.91 -10.62
N PHE A 180 3.62 -10.17 -11.47
CA PHE A 180 2.22 -10.30 -11.06
C PHE A 180 1.96 -11.54 -10.22
N LEU A 181 2.61 -12.66 -10.52
CA LEU A 181 2.50 -13.88 -9.73
C LEU A 181 3.00 -13.66 -8.30
N ASN A 182 4.16 -13.00 -8.12
CA ASN A 182 4.68 -12.74 -6.78
C ASN A 182 3.79 -11.77 -6.00
N TYR A 183 3.22 -10.77 -6.67
CA TYR A 183 2.20 -9.91 -6.07
C TYR A 183 0.99 -10.71 -5.57
N ALA A 184 0.45 -11.60 -6.40
CA ALA A 184 -0.67 -12.43 -6.01
C ALA A 184 -0.34 -13.38 -4.84
N GLN A 185 0.89 -13.89 -4.76
CA GLN A 185 1.33 -14.76 -3.67
C GLN A 185 1.36 -14.07 -2.30
N ILE A 186 1.62 -12.76 -2.25
CA ILE A 186 1.58 -11.99 -1.00
C ILE A 186 0.20 -12.09 -0.33
N TRP A 187 -0.84 -12.07 -1.13
CA TRP A 187 -2.23 -12.08 -0.66
C TRP A 187 -2.86 -13.48 -0.65
N CYS A 188 -2.11 -14.49 -1.07
CA CYS A 188 -2.56 -15.89 -1.03
C CYS A 188 -2.66 -16.37 0.42
N GLY A 189 -3.86 -16.74 0.82
CA GLY A 189 -4.11 -17.19 2.19
C GLY A 189 -5.47 -17.87 2.32
N VAL A 190 -5.61 -18.66 3.39
CA VAL A 190 -6.84 -19.35 3.74
C VAL A 190 -7.35 -18.82 5.07
N MET A 191 -8.65 -18.64 5.18
CA MET A 191 -9.31 -18.22 6.40
C MET A 191 -10.66 -18.96 6.54
N ASN A 192 -11.12 -19.17 7.77
CA ASN A 192 -12.46 -19.69 8.00
C ASN A 192 -13.51 -18.59 7.85
N ASP A 193 -14.80 -18.99 7.74
CA ASP A 193 -15.91 -18.07 7.48
C ASP A 193 -16.06 -17.00 8.57
N LYS A 194 -15.85 -17.37 9.83
CA LYS A 194 -15.92 -16.44 10.96
C LYS A 194 -14.87 -15.32 10.82
N GLU A 195 -13.65 -15.67 10.44
CA GLU A 195 -12.57 -14.69 10.21
C GLU A 195 -12.84 -13.87 8.94
N ALA A 196 -13.38 -14.48 7.88
CA ALA A 196 -13.77 -13.78 6.67
C ALA A 196 -14.83 -12.69 6.97
N VAL A 197 -15.88 -13.04 7.71
CA VAL A 197 -16.90 -12.08 8.17
C VAL A 197 -16.30 -10.99 9.04
N ARG A 198 -15.42 -11.36 10.00
CA ARG A 198 -14.76 -10.38 10.86
C ARG A 198 -13.95 -9.38 10.04
N LYS A 199 -13.08 -9.87 9.15
CA LYS A 199 -12.26 -9.01 8.28
C LYS A 199 -13.12 -8.09 7.43
N LEU A 200 -14.15 -8.62 6.80
CA LEU A 200 -15.02 -7.84 5.92
C LEU A 200 -15.75 -6.71 6.66
N ARG A 201 -16.05 -6.89 7.95
CA ARG A 201 -16.75 -5.90 8.78
C ARG A 201 -15.81 -4.88 9.46
N THR A 202 -14.57 -5.25 9.75
CA THR A 202 -13.71 -4.45 10.63
C THR A 202 -12.39 -4.01 10.00
N SER A 203 -11.96 -4.63 8.88
CA SER A 203 -10.70 -4.28 8.22
C SER A 203 -10.87 -3.07 7.32
N GLU A 204 -9.89 -2.19 7.31
CA GLU A 204 -9.75 -1.11 6.33
C GLU A 204 -9.23 -1.64 4.98
N HIS A 205 -8.67 -2.86 4.97
CA HIS A 205 -8.17 -3.54 3.78
C HIS A 205 -9.21 -4.49 3.20
N SER A 206 -9.30 -4.55 1.89
CA SER A 206 -10.05 -5.60 1.19
C SER A 206 -9.43 -6.98 1.48
N PRO A 207 -10.20 -8.08 1.46
CA PRO A 207 -9.67 -9.44 1.59
C PRO A 207 -8.67 -9.78 0.49
N GLY A 208 -7.69 -10.65 0.81
CA GLY A 208 -6.62 -11.03 -0.12
C GLY A 208 -7.06 -11.40 -1.55
N PRO A 209 -8.11 -12.21 -1.76
CA PRO A 209 -8.61 -12.54 -3.10
C PRO A 209 -9.11 -11.35 -3.93
N ILE A 210 -9.35 -10.21 -3.29
CA ILE A 210 -9.87 -8.97 -3.92
C ILE A 210 -8.76 -7.90 -4.09
N ARG A 211 -7.64 -8.06 -3.40
CA ARG A 211 -6.45 -7.19 -3.50
C ARG A 211 -5.60 -7.61 -4.67
#